data_0eac8109915c5db17ebcfadf52fa0935
#
_entry.id   0eac8109915c5db17ebcfadf52fa0935
#
_cell.length_a   1.000
_cell.length_b   1.000
_cell.length_c   1.000
_cell.angle_alpha   90.00
_cell.angle_beta   90.00
_cell.angle_gamma   90.00
#
_symmetry.space_group_name_H-M   'P 1'
#
loop_
_entity.id
_entity.type
_entity.pdbx_description
1 polymer ?
#
loop_
_entity_poly.entity_id
_entity_poly.type
_entity_poly.pdbx_seq_one_letter_code
_entity_poly.pdbx_strand_id
1 'polypeptide(L)'
;QLGALGTVTWVGDDGEILAFGHPFMQRGDSCYFMNKAWILASLPNLESAYKVGNIGETIGTITQDRSAGIAGKIGQGPPVVPVYVSVTDGARGINNSSRVEVIDDEVLLPAMLDAVAYNTVAKTIDREGGGTARFSFRIDGRGDISGPINVQRENMYYAAAGIGKLINQELVEAGTILTQNKFEKVDIYGVNINIVLDDKAEVAEIISAAVRDTVHIDVQLQPYRAPKVTKTVLFKIPKEQREGKLPLTVRGGSSLAWIQNLLRKQREEGVPAQQKDNRKTLNDFIKSINEADQNNDLIVDIAGQGAPNAAMQSGGGFASMLEGSPMKQKTTMNFIVDGTTDIVIDVVK
;
A
#
# COMPACT_ATOMS: atom_id res chain seq x y z
N GLN A 1 2.75 16.45 -10.01
CA GLN A 1 1.49 17.17 -9.83
C GLN A 1 0.46 16.64 -10.83
N LEU A 2 -0.76 16.40 -10.38
CA LEU A 2 -1.91 16.20 -11.26
C LEU A 2 -2.61 17.55 -11.38
N GLY A 3 -2.63 18.13 -12.59
CA GLY A 3 -3.23 19.44 -12.81
C GLY A 3 -3.29 19.79 -14.29
N ALA A 4 -4.10 20.77 -14.63
CA ALA A 4 -4.22 21.32 -15.97
C ALA A 4 -4.13 22.84 -15.93
N LEU A 5 -3.59 23.44 -17.01
CA LEU A 5 -3.59 24.86 -17.24
C LEU A 5 -4.69 25.20 -18.23
N GLY A 6 -5.59 26.08 -17.85
CA GLY A 6 -6.70 26.51 -18.70
C GLY A 6 -6.90 28.01 -18.72
N THR A 7 -7.88 28.42 -19.50
CA THR A 7 -8.26 29.85 -19.63
C THR A 7 -9.50 30.12 -18.81
N VAL A 8 -9.45 31.19 -18.02
CA VAL A 8 -10.65 31.72 -17.36
C VAL A 8 -11.54 32.35 -18.43
N THR A 9 -12.81 31.95 -18.43
CA THR A 9 -13.79 32.43 -19.40
C THR A 9 -14.62 33.59 -18.82
N TRP A 10 -14.91 33.51 -17.52
CA TRP A 10 -15.71 34.50 -16.84
C TRP A 10 -15.38 34.59 -15.35
N VAL A 11 -15.47 35.77 -14.77
CA VAL A 11 -15.31 36.02 -13.33
C VAL A 11 -16.49 36.88 -12.87
N GLY A 12 -17.24 36.43 -11.89
CA GLY A 12 -18.34 37.12 -11.25
C GLY A 12 -17.87 38.08 -10.16
N ASP A 13 -18.73 39.04 -9.81
CA ASP A 13 -18.44 40.06 -8.79
C ASP A 13 -18.29 39.47 -7.38
N ASP A 14 -18.87 38.30 -7.13
CA ASP A 14 -18.79 37.55 -5.87
C ASP A 14 -17.62 36.54 -5.84
N GLY A 15 -16.75 36.54 -6.85
CA GLY A 15 -15.59 35.70 -6.99
C GLY A 15 -15.87 34.31 -7.58
N GLU A 16 -17.04 34.10 -8.18
CA GLU A 16 -17.28 32.90 -8.99
C GLU A 16 -16.45 32.91 -10.26
N ILE A 17 -15.98 31.74 -10.69
CA ILE A 17 -15.17 31.58 -11.90
C ILE A 17 -15.77 30.48 -12.76
N LEU A 18 -15.82 30.74 -14.08
CA LEU A 18 -15.99 29.74 -15.11
C LEU A 18 -14.71 29.67 -15.95
N ALA A 19 -14.27 28.47 -16.26
CA ALA A 19 -13.03 28.26 -16.99
C ALA A 19 -13.05 27.00 -17.86
N PHE A 20 -12.04 26.86 -18.69
CA PHE A 20 -11.67 25.76 -19.57
C PHE A 20 -12.53 25.68 -20.83
N GLY A 21 -13.87 25.70 -20.74
CA GLY A 21 -14.75 25.39 -21.88
C GLY A 21 -14.82 23.91 -22.25
N HIS A 22 -14.29 23.05 -21.39
CA HIS A 22 -14.31 21.60 -21.45
C HIS A 22 -14.09 21.02 -20.05
N PRO A 23 -14.39 19.73 -19.80
CA PRO A 23 -14.15 19.14 -18.49
C PRO A 23 -12.65 18.97 -18.21
N PHE A 24 -12.29 18.87 -16.93
CA PHE A 24 -10.97 18.40 -16.50
C PHE A 24 -10.95 16.88 -16.37
N MET A 25 -11.80 16.32 -15.48
CA MET A 25 -11.98 14.89 -15.27
C MET A 25 -13.45 14.45 -15.40
N GLN A 26 -14.35 15.41 -15.65
CA GLN A 26 -15.79 15.24 -15.79
C GLN A 26 -16.47 14.57 -14.57
N ARG A 27 -16.01 14.90 -13.36
CA ARG A 27 -16.50 14.28 -12.13
C ARG A 27 -17.78 14.89 -11.56
N GLY A 28 -18.29 15.96 -12.14
CA GLY A 28 -19.46 16.66 -11.61
C GLY A 28 -19.08 17.56 -10.44
N ASP A 29 -19.64 17.32 -9.26
CA ASP A 29 -19.23 17.97 -8.04
C ASP A 29 -17.79 17.59 -7.73
N SER A 30 -16.97 18.58 -7.41
CA SER A 30 -15.53 18.41 -7.26
C SER A 30 -14.98 19.33 -6.17
N CYS A 31 -13.74 19.09 -5.77
CA CYS A 31 -13.08 19.84 -4.74
C CYS A 31 -11.59 19.94 -5.06
N TYR A 32 -11.23 20.75 -6.09
CA TYR A 32 -9.83 20.86 -6.52
C TYR A 32 -9.24 22.20 -6.14
N PHE A 33 -7.93 22.24 -5.97
CA PHE A 33 -7.22 23.50 -5.84
C PHE A 33 -7.41 24.37 -7.06
N MET A 34 -7.73 25.64 -6.85
CA MET A 34 -7.66 26.69 -7.87
C MET A 34 -6.43 27.53 -7.61
N ASN A 35 -5.50 27.50 -8.55
CA ASN A 35 -4.23 28.20 -8.43
C ASN A 35 -4.09 29.29 -9.50
N LYS A 36 -3.42 30.39 -9.16
CA LYS A 36 -2.86 31.27 -10.17
C LYS A 36 -1.88 30.51 -11.05
N ALA A 37 -1.77 30.88 -12.29
CA ALA A 37 -0.80 30.34 -13.21
C ALA A 37 -0.07 31.43 -13.98
N TRP A 38 1.23 31.29 -14.13
CA TRP A 38 2.05 32.13 -14.98
C TRP A 38 2.40 31.38 -16.25
N ILE A 39 1.86 31.82 -17.39
CA ILE A 39 2.10 31.20 -18.67
C ILE A 39 3.45 31.66 -19.22
N LEU A 40 4.37 30.71 -19.41
CA LEU A 40 5.71 30.93 -19.93
C LEU A 40 5.73 30.90 -21.46
N ALA A 41 4.98 29.97 -22.05
CA ALA A 41 4.89 29.79 -23.50
C ALA A 41 3.59 29.13 -23.89
N SER A 42 3.16 29.37 -25.11
CA SER A 42 2.14 28.57 -25.79
C SER A 42 2.82 27.89 -26.99
N LEU A 43 2.78 26.57 -27.01
CA LEU A 43 3.41 25.78 -28.07
C LEU A 43 2.33 25.42 -29.10
N PRO A 44 2.38 26.03 -30.30
CA PRO A 44 1.42 25.73 -31.36
C PRO A 44 1.65 24.32 -31.90
N ASN A 45 0.57 23.59 -32.10
CA ASN A 45 0.57 22.30 -32.76
C ASN A 45 -0.75 22.16 -33.52
N LEU A 46 -0.74 21.54 -34.68
CA LEU A 46 -1.93 21.36 -35.52
C LEU A 46 -2.95 20.40 -34.89
N GLU A 47 -2.49 19.45 -34.07
CA GLU A 47 -3.36 18.44 -33.45
C GLU A 47 -3.68 18.79 -31.97
N SER A 48 -2.69 19.26 -31.21
CA SER A 48 -2.83 19.51 -29.78
C SER A 48 -1.89 20.61 -29.31
N ALA A 49 -2.33 21.87 -29.43
CA ALA A 49 -1.62 23.00 -28.85
C ALA A 49 -1.69 22.96 -27.31
N TYR A 50 -0.57 23.27 -26.62
CA TYR A 50 -0.55 23.29 -25.16
C TYR A 50 0.21 24.48 -24.60
N LYS A 51 -0.13 24.83 -23.36
CA LYS A 51 0.50 25.92 -22.62
C LYS A 51 1.50 25.34 -21.63
N VAL A 52 2.63 25.99 -21.50
CA VAL A 52 3.62 25.73 -20.45
C VAL A 52 3.57 26.88 -19.47
N GLY A 53 3.47 26.58 -18.19
CA GLY A 53 3.40 27.60 -17.16
C GLY A 53 3.76 27.09 -15.78
N ASN A 54 4.04 28.03 -14.89
CA ASN A 54 4.28 27.78 -13.48
C ASN A 54 2.98 27.95 -12.70
N ILE A 55 2.76 27.03 -11.75
CA ILE A 55 1.65 27.11 -10.81
C ILE A 55 2.05 28.06 -9.69
N GLY A 56 1.18 29.03 -9.40
CA GLY A 56 1.31 29.96 -8.31
C GLY A 56 0.52 29.56 -7.06
N GLU A 57 0.21 30.53 -6.24
CA GLU A 57 -0.55 30.38 -5.01
C GLU A 57 -1.97 29.85 -5.24
N THR A 58 -2.50 29.10 -4.28
CA THR A 58 -3.90 28.71 -4.26
C THR A 58 -4.77 29.95 -3.95
N ILE A 59 -5.77 30.18 -4.77
CA ILE A 59 -6.67 31.34 -4.68
C ILE A 59 -8.12 30.98 -4.44
N GLY A 60 -8.45 29.69 -4.40
CA GLY A 60 -9.81 29.22 -4.20
C GLY A 60 -9.98 27.73 -4.49
N THR A 61 -11.22 27.33 -4.70
CA THR A 61 -11.63 25.95 -4.94
C THR A 61 -12.41 25.85 -6.24
N ILE A 62 -12.09 24.83 -7.07
CA ILE A 62 -12.95 24.38 -8.16
C ILE A 62 -13.97 23.41 -7.57
N THR A 63 -15.26 23.76 -7.71
CA THR A 63 -16.37 23.04 -7.09
C THR A 63 -17.21 22.25 -8.09
N GLN A 64 -17.06 22.53 -9.38
CA GLN A 64 -17.78 21.86 -10.45
C GLN A 64 -16.84 21.50 -11.60
N ASP A 65 -16.96 20.28 -12.10
CA ASP A 65 -16.22 19.78 -13.25
C ASP A 65 -17.21 19.07 -14.21
N ARG A 66 -17.79 19.87 -15.11
CA ARG A 66 -18.89 19.47 -15.99
C ARG A 66 -18.43 19.42 -17.46
N SER A 67 -19.24 18.81 -18.30
CA SER A 67 -18.94 18.69 -19.76
C SER A 67 -18.66 20.03 -20.44
N ALA A 68 -19.33 21.11 -20.03
CA ALA A 68 -19.20 22.44 -20.61
C ALA A 68 -18.01 23.23 -20.05
N GLY A 69 -17.39 22.78 -18.97
CA GLY A 69 -16.28 23.48 -18.32
C GLY A 69 -16.22 23.23 -16.83
N ILE A 70 -15.33 23.95 -16.18
CA ILE A 70 -15.17 23.93 -14.73
C ILE A 70 -15.69 25.23 -14.12
N ALA A 71 -16.22 25.14 -12.90
CA ALA A 71 -16.61 26.29 -12.10
C ALA A 71 -15.99 26.22 -10.71
N GLY A 72 -15.76 27.36 -10.11
CA GLY A 72 -15.18 27.46 -8.79
C GLY A 72 -15.40 28.81 -8.15
N LYS A 73 -14.84 29.02 -6.97
CA LYS A 73 -14.94 30.25 -6.21
C LYS A 73 -13.60 30.69 -5.67
N ILE A 74 -13.25 31.94 -5.86
CA ILE A 74 -12.08 32.58 -5.23
C ILE A 74 -12.35 32.69 -3.73
N GLY A 75 -11.33 32.48 -2.92
CA GLY A 75 -11.39 32.58 -1.48
C GLY A 75 -10.74 31.36 -0.80
N GLN A 76 -11.51 30.61 -0.02
CA GLN A 76 -10.99 29.48 0.70
C GLN A 76 -10.58 28.33 -0.23
N GLY A 77 -9.40 27.74 0.02
CA GLY A 77 -8.96 26.52 -0.64
C GLY A 77 -9.79 25.30 -0.24
N PRO A 78 -9.67 24.20 -0.97
CA PRO A 78 -10.37 22.95 -0.66
C PRO A 78 -9.90 22.37 0.68
N PRO A 79 -10.71 21.50 1.34
CA PRO A 79 -10.25 20.71 2.46
C PRO A 79 -9.09 19.80 2.02
N VAL A 80 -8.12 19.61 2.92
CA VAL A 80 -6.88 18.90 2.62
C VAL A 80 -6.53 17.89 3.70
N VAL A 81 -5.87 16.81 3.28
CA VAL A 81 -5.21 15.86 4.13
C VAL A 81 -3.70 16.17 4.12
N PRO A 82 -3.09 16.51 5.27
CA PRO A 82 -1.64 16.67 5.34
C PRO A 82 -0.94 15.31 5.24
N VAL A 83 0.03 15.22 4.34
CA VAL A 83 0.85 14.02 4.11
C VAL A 83 2.31 14.37 4.41
N TYR A 84 2.90 13.66 5.35
CA TYR A 84 4.30 13.79 5.72
C TYR A 84 5.06 12.58 5.18
N VAL A 85 6.09 12.81 4.39
CA VAL A 85 6.92 11.76 3.80
C VAL A 85 8.37 11.99 4.19
N SER A 86 9.00 10.97 4.72
CA SER A 86 10.45 10.92 4.95
C SER A 86 11.04 9.76 4.15
N VAL A 87 12.08 10.04 3.35
CA VAL A 87 12.78 9.05 2.56
C VAL A 87 14.28 9.15 2.88
N THR A 88 14.86 8.03 3.28
CA THR A 88 16.30 7.90 3.53
C THR A 88 16.93 6.96 2.50
N ASP A 89 17.94 7.43 1.76
CA ASP A 89 18.84 6.59 0.98
C ASP A 89 20.01 6.17 1.89
N GLY A 90 19.93 4.96 2.44
CA GLY A 90 20.93 4.43 3.38
C GLY A 90 22.30 4.25 2.73
N ALA A 91 22.35 3.91 1.45
CA ALA A 91 23.60 3.72 0.71
C ALA A 91 24.39 5.04 0.54
N ARG A 92 23.70 6.19 0.41
CA ARG A 92 24.31 7.50 0.23
C ARG A 92 24.23 8.41 1.45
N GLY A 93 23.51 8.00 2.49
CA GLY A 93 23.28 8.81 3.69
C GLY A 93 22.42 10.07 3.43
N ILE A 94 21.59 10.06 2.38
CA ILE A 94 20.72 11.17 2.03
C ILE A 94 19.35 10.98 2.70
N ASN A 95 18.89 12.02 3.40
CA ASN A 95 17.56 12.07 3.94
C ASN A 95 16.78 13.23 3.29
N ASN A 96 15.58 12.97 2.84
CA ASN A 96 14.70 13.97 2.28
C ASN A 96 13.29 13.84 2.90
N SER A 97 12.77 14.93 3.42
CA SER A 97 11.43 14.96 3.98
C SER A 97 10.59 16.03 3.30
N SER A 98 9.31 15.74 3.15
CA SER A 98 8.34 16.63 2.52
C SER A 98 7.04 16.63 3.31
N ARG A 99 6.41 17.81 3.40
CA ARG A 99 5.01 17.94 3.78
C ARG A 99 4.23 18.38 2.55
N VAL A 100 3.20 17.63 2.22
CA VAL A 100 2.34 17.90 1.06
C VAL A 100 0.90 17.94 1.54
N GLU A 101 0.13 18.91 1.06
CA GLU A 101 -1.31 18.98 1.27
C GLU A 101 -2.00 18.37 0.05
N VAL A 102 -2.74 17.30 0.29
CA VAL A 102 -3.50 16.59 -0.73
C VAL A 102 -4.98 16.87 -0.54
N ILE A 103 -5.73 17.08 -1.63
CA ILE A 103 -7.17 17.29 -1.52
C ILE A 103 -7.85 16.11 -0.82
N ASP A 104 -8.81 16.42 0.04
CA ASP A 104 -9.66 15.41 0.68
C ASP A 104 -10.76 14.99 -0.31
N ASP A 105 -10.42 14.05 -1.17
CA ASP A 105 -11.30 13.48 -2.19
C ASP A 105 -11.24 11.95 -2.14
N GLU A 106 -12.38 11.31 -1.89
CA GLU A 106 -12.46 9.87 -1.64
C GLU A 106 -11.93 8.99 -2.79
N VAL A 107 -11.96 9.47 -4.04
CA VAL A 107 -11.50 8.73 -5.21
C VAL A 107 -10.03 9.04 -5.53
N LEU A 108 -9.62 10.30 -5.38
CA LEU A 108 -8.28 10.76 -5.77
C LEU A 108 -7.24 10.58 -4.68
N LEU A 109 -7.63 10.61 -3.40
CA LEU A 109 -6.68 10.53 -2.29
C LEU A 109 -5.75 9.31 -2.38
N PRO A 110 -6.21 8.06 -2.63
CA PRO A 110 -5.31 6.91 -2.72
C PRO A 110 -4.23 7.08 -3.81
N ALA A 111 -4.62 7.54 -5.00
CA ALA A 111 -3.68 7.79 -6.09
C ALA A 111 -2.72 8.95 -5.81
N MET A 112 -3.15 9.95 -5.06
CA MET A 112 -2.29 11.06 -4.62
C MET A 112 -1.28 10.61 -3.58
N LEU A 113 -1.65 9.72 -2.66
CA LEU A 113 -0.72 9.13 -1.68
C LEU A 113 0.41 8.37 -2.40
N ASP A 114 0.06 7.55 -3.41
CA ASP A 114 1.04 6.88 -4.26
C ASP A 114 1.98 7.88 -4.94
N ALA A 115 1.42 8.89 -5.60
CA ALA A 115 2.19 9.89 -6.32
C ALA A 115 3.13 10.69 -5.39
N VAL A 116 2.70 11.04 -4.18
CA VAL A 116 3.52 11.76 -3.20
C VAL A 116 4.68 10.90 -2.72
N ALA A 117 4.41 9.64 -2.35
CA ALA A 117 5.44 8.70 -1.91
C ALA A 117 6.45 8.42 -3.04
N TYR A 118 5.95 8.06 -4.24
CA TYR A 118 6.80 7.78 -5.40
C TYR A 118 7.70 8.96 -5.79
N ASN A 119 7.14 10.18 -5.89
CA ASN A 119 7.92 11.36 -6.27
C ASN A 119 8.97 11.72 -5.22
N THR A 120 8.68 11.53 -3.92
CA THR A 120 9.68 11.76 -2.87
C THR A 120 10.81 10.76 -2.95
N VAL A 121 10.51 9.48 -3.21
CA VAL A 121 11.51 8.44 -3.47
C VAL A 121 12.36 8.80 -4.70
N ALA A 122 11.72 9.06 -5.84
CA ALA A 122 12.41 9.37 -7.10
C ALA A 122 13.36 10.58 -6.95
N LYS A 123 12.91 11.62 -6.24
CA LYS A 123 13.73 12.81 -5.95
C LYS A 123 14.91 12.51 -5.02
N THR A 124 14.76 11.54 -4.09
CA THR A 124 15.78 11.21 -3.10
C THR A 124 16.87 10.34 -3.69
N ILE A 125 16.48 9.27 -4.42
CA ILE A 125 17.45 8.31 -4.96
C ILE A 125 18.10 8.76 -6.27
N ASP A 126 17.43 9.62 -7.04
CA ASP A 126 17.91 10.20 -8.32
C ASP A 126 18.53 9.14 -9.27
N ARG A 127 17.96 7.94 -9.26
CA ARG A 127 18.36 6.82 -10.11
C ARG A 127 17.21 5.81 -10.27
N GLU A 128 17.18 5.07 -11.36
CA GLU A 128 16.42 3.84 -11.46
C GLU A 128 17.28 2.69 -10.92
N GLY A 129 17.12 2.42 -9.64
CA GLY A 129 17.89 1.36 -8.96
C GLY A 129 16.99 0.29 -8.37
N GLY A 130 17.56 -0.90 -8.21
CA GLY A 130 17.03 -1.94 -7.33
C GLY A 130 17.55 -1.76 -5.92
N GLY A 131 17.08 -2.61 -5.03
CA GLY A 131 17.49 -2.65 -3.64
C GLY A 131 16.37 -3.10 -2.73
N THR A 132 16.58 -2.97 -1.44
CA THR A 132 15.58 -3.25 -0.40
C THR A 132 15.03 -1.95 0.13
N ALA A 133 13.71 -1.88 0.28
CA ALA A 133 12.99 -0.79 0.93
C ALA A 133 12.33 -1.28 2.22
N ARG A 134 12.54 -0.55 3.32
CA ARG A 134 11.71 -0.63 4.53
C ARG A 134 10.70 0.48 4.42
N PHE A 135 9.45 0.11 4.35
CA PHE A 135 8.33 1.02 4.16
C PHE A 135 7.39 0.94 5.35
N SER A 136 7.08 2.09 5.93
CA SER A 136 6.06 2.17 6.95
C SER A 136 5.16 3.37 6.73
N PHE A 137 3.89 3.22 7.08
CA PHE A 137 2.95 4.32 7.07
C PHE A 137 1.97 4.25 8.24
N ARG A 138 1.41 5.41 8.54
CA ARG A 138 0.33 5.58 9.50
C ARG A 138 -0.68 6.57 8.94
N ILE A 139 -1.95 6.18 8.99
CA ILE A 139 -3.09 7.01 8.63
C ILE A 139 -3.94 7.20 9.87
N ASP A 140 -4.14 8.45 10.28
CA ASP A 140 -4.98 8.82 11.42
C ASP A 140 -6.26 9.49 10.91
N GLY A 141 -7.39 9.12 11.46
CA GLY A 141 -8.68 9.64 11.07
C GLY A 141 -9.77 9.37 12.09
N ARG A 142 -11.01 9.61 11.66
CA ARG A 142 -12.21 9.33 12.44
C ARG A 142 -13.33 8.87 11.51
N GLY A 143 -13.93 7.76 11.84
CA GLY A 143 -15.17 7.30 11.22
C GLY A 143 -16.39 7.80 11.98
N ASP A 144 -17.48 8.02 11.27
CA ASP A 144 -18.75 8.48 11.86
C ASP A 144 -19.32 7.46 12.87
N ILE A 145 -19.07 6.17 12.66
CA ILE A 145 -19.56 5.06 13.49
C ILE A 145 -18.43 4.49 14.34
N SER A 146 -17.28 4.19 13.73
CA SER A 146 -16.13 3.54 14.40
C SER A 146 -15.41 4.44 15.40
N GLY A 147 -15.59 5.76 15.31
CA GLY A 147 -14.82 6.72 16.11
C GLY A 147 -13.36 6.85 15.63
N PRO A 148 -12.39 7.01 16.54
CA PRO A 148 -10.97 7.17 16.18
C PRO A 148 -10.45 5.99 15.36
N ILE A 149 -9.81 6.28 14.25
CA ILE A 149 -9.22 5.31 13.33
C ILE A 149 -7.71 5.51 13.29
N ASN A 150 -6.99 4.40 13.37
CA ASN A 150 -5.56 4.34 13.18
C ASN A 150 -5.21 3.12 12.32
N VAL A 151 -4.73 3.38 11.12
CA VAL A 151 -4.17 2.34 10.24
C VAL A 151 -2.67 2.52 10.23
N GLN A 152 -1.94 1.47 10.59
CA GLN A 152 -0.49 1.48 10.58
C GLN A 152 0.05 0.20 9.97
N ARG A 153 1.10 0.34 9.15
CA ARG A 153 1.72 -0.78 8.46
C ARG A 153 3.21 -0.57 8.35
N GLU A 154 3.95 -1.66 8.51
CA GLU A 154 5.37 -1.74 8.21
C GLU A 154 5.61 -2.96 7.34
N ASN A 155 6.47 -2.84 6.32
CA ASN A 155 6.82 -3.96 5.46
C ASN A 155 8.19 -3.73 4.79
N MET A 156 8.79 -4.80 4.26
CA MET A 156 10.01 -4.76 3.46
C MET A 156 9.72 -5.19 2.03
N TYR A 157 10.37 -4.53 1.08
CA TYR A 157 10.23 -4.85 -0.34
C TYR A 157 11.61 -4.93 -0.98
N TYR A 158 11.75 -5.84 -1.93
CA TYR A 158 12.93 -5.94 -2.77
C TYR A 158 12.54 -5.89 -4.24
N ALA A 159 13.29 -5.14 -5.01
CA ALA A 159 13.21 -5.17 -6.47
C ALA A 159 14.61 -5.08 -7.06
N ALA A 160 14.84 -5.80 -8.17
CA ALA A 160 16.08 -5.70 -8.91
C ALA A 160 16.22 -4.35 -9.64
N ALA A 161 15.10 -3.68 -9.92
CA ALA A 161 15.04 -2.32 -10.48
C ALA A 161 13.70 -1.67 -10.12
N GLY A 162 13.66 -0.34 -10.08
CA GLY A 162 12.42 0.43 -9.92
C GLY A 162 11.72 0.22 -8.57
N ILE A 163 12.45 0.08 -7.48
CA ILE A 163 11.92 -0.19 -6.13
C ILE A 163 10.82 0.81 -5.72
N GLY A 164 10.91 2.08 -6.12
CA GLY A 164 9.92 3.10 -5.78
C GLY A 164 8.51 2.85 -6.33
N LYS A 165 8.36 2.00 -7.36
CA LYS A 165 7.05 1.63 -7.92
C LYS A 165 6.35 0.51 -7.17
N LEU A 166 7.09 -0.24 -6.36
CA LEU A 166 6.60 -1.46 -5.72
C LEU A 166 6.06 -1.21 -4.32
N ILE A 167 6.62 -0.24 -3.61
CA ILE A 167 6.45 -0.09 -2.16
C ILE A 167 5.10 0.51 -1.72
N ASN A 168 4.34 1.14 -2.62
CA ASN A 168 3.17 1.95 -2.26
C ASN A 168 1.84 1.19 -2.28
N GLN A 169 1.81 -0.07 -2.70
CA GLN A 169 0.56 -0.82 -2.92
C GLN A 169 -0.30 -0.93 -1.67
N GLU A 170 0.30 -1.27 -0.51
CA GLU A 170 -0.43 -1.38 0.75
C GLU A 170 -0.98 -0.02 1.24
N LEU A 171 -0.26 1.07 0.96
CA LEU A 171 -0.71 2.44 1.27
C LEU A 171 -1.94 2.82 0.43
N VAL A 172 -1.90 2.52 -0.87
CA VAL A 172 -3.03 2.77 -1.78
C VAL A 172 -4.25 1.95 -1.38
N GLU A 173 -4.04 0.68 -1.03
CA GLU A 173 -5.11 -0.19 -0.54
C GLU A 173 -5.73 0.33 0.75
N ALA A 174 -4.90 0.71 1.73
CA ALA A 174 -5.37 1.30 2.99
C ALA A 174 -6.15 2.60 2.75
N GLY A 175 -5.64 3.48 1.90
CA GLY A 175 -6.33 4.70 1.49
C GLY A 175 -7.68 4.41 0.85
N THR A 176 -7.73 3.45 -0.08
CA THR A 176 -8.97 3.04 -0.77
C THR A 176 -9.99 2.46 0.21
N ILE A 177 -9.56 1.60 1.13
CA ILE A 177 -10.43 1.03 2.16
C ILE A 177 -11.02 2.14 3.04
N LEU A 178 -10.23 3.13 3.43
CA LEU A 178 -10.73 4.21 4.27
C LEU A 178 -11.68 5.15 3.53
N THR A 179 -11.39 5.51 2.28
CA THR A 179 -12.16 6.53 1.55
C THR A 179 -13.33 5.96 0.76
N GLN A 180 -13.26 4.69 0.30
CA GLN A 180 -14.26 4.09 -0.59
C GLN A 180 -14.99 2.90 0.05
N ASN A 181 -14.97 2.78 1.39
CA ASN A 181 -15.72 1.74 2.07
C ASN A 181 -17.23 1.99 2.01
N LYS A 182 -18.00 0.90 2.17
CA LYS A 182 -19.47 0.93 2.14
C LYS A 182 -20.13 1.10 3.51
N PHE A 183 -19.35 1.27 4.58
CA PHE A 183 -19.85 1.21 5.94
C PHE A 183 -20.13 2.58 6.54
N GLU A 184 -19.19 3.51 6.34
CA GLU A 184 -19.24 4.84 6.95
C GLU A 184 -18.31 5.82 6.24
N LYS A 185 -18.55 7.11 6.44
CA LYS A 185 -17.62 8.15 6.03
C LYS A 185 -16.45 8.20 7.02
N VAL A 186 -15.25 8.43 6.50
CA VAL A 186 -14.02 8.58 7.28
C VAL A 186 -13.38 9.91 6.98
N ASP A 187 -13.21 10.73 7.99
CA ASP A 187 -12.42 11.96 7.91
C ASP A 187 -10.96 11.63 8.26
N ILE A 188 -10.04 11.82 7.30
CA ILE A 188 -8.62 11.54 7.46
C ILE A 188 -7.91 12.82 7.92
N TYR A 189 -7.23 12.76 9.06
CA TYR A 189 -6.56 13.92 9.66
C TYR A 189 -5.11 14.08 9.23
N GLY A 190 -4.48 12.99 8.80
CA GLY A 190 -3.11 13.02 8.32
C GLY A 190 -2.55 11.65 7.98
N VAL A 191 -1.52 11.68 7.14
CA VAL A 191 -0.79 10.49 6.70
C VAL A 191 0.70 10.72 6.94
N ASN A 192 1.35 9.77 7.61
CA ASN A 192 2.79 9.74 7.83
C ASN A 192 3.37 8.56 7.06
N ILE A 193 4.39 8.80 6.24
CA ILE A 193 5.06 7.80 5.41
C ILE A 193 6.55 7.87 5.70
N ASN A 194 7.17 6.73 6.02
CA ASN A 194 8.60 6.63 6.21
C ASN A 194 9.17 5.51 5.34
N ILE A 195 10.21 5.82 4.57
CA ILE A 195 10.83 4.92 3.61
C ILE A 195 12.35 4.95 3.83
N VAL A 196 12.93 3.79 4.06
CA VAL A 196 14.39 3.62 4.12
C VAL A 196 14.80 2.69 2.99
N LEU A 197 15.67 3.17 2.12
CA LEU A 197 16.15 2.45 0.94
C LEU A 197 17.61 2.06 1.13
N ASP A 198 17.95 0.82 0.79
CA ASP A 198 19.30 0.31 0.71
C ASP A 198 19.50 -0.34 -0.67
N ASP A 199 20.69 -0.21 -1.26
CA ASP A 199 21.04 -0.80 -2.56
C ASP A 199 21.33 -2.31 -2.48
N LYS A 200 21.38 -2.86 -1.27
CA LYS A 200 21.61 -4.28 -1.02
C LYS A 200 20.34 -5.09 -1.14
N ALA A 201 20.48 -6.32 -1.60
CA ALA A 201 19.42 -7.32 -1.57
C ALA A 201 19.37 -7.98 -0.17
N GLU A 202 18.51 -7.46 0.72
CA GLU A 202 18.26 -8.07 2.03
C GLU A 202 17.13 -9.12 1.90
N VAL A 203 17.44 -10.22 1.23
CA VAL A 203 16.51 -11.34 0.95
C VAL A 203 17.17 -12.64 1.33
N ALA A 204 16.42 -13.55 1.92
CA ALA A 204 16.84 -14.93 2.18
C ALA A 204 15.77 -15.93 1.76
N GLU A 205 16.20 -17.05 1.18
CA GLU A 205 15.35 -18.16 0.76
C GLU A 205 15.36 -19.28 1.81
N ILE A 206 14.20 -19.85 2.11
CA ILE A 206 14.07 -21.06 2.95
C ILE A 206 14.59 -22.24 2.16
N ILE A 207 15.66 -22.87 2.64
CA ILE A 207 16.25 -24.05 2.01
C ILE A 207 15.66 -25.33 2.60
N SER A 208 15.47 -25.36 3.91
CA SER A 208 14.92 -26.51 4.62
C SER A 208 14.45 -26.11 6.02
N ALA A 209 13.61 -26.92 6.60
CA ALA A 209 13.29 -26.86 8.02
C ALA A 209 13.36 -28.27 8.64
N ALA A 210 13.77 -28.35 9.89
CA ALA A 210 13.86 -29.60 10.63
C ALA A 210 13.39 -29.39 12.06
N VAL A 211 12.71 -30.39 12.58
CA VAL A 211 12.29 -30.44 13.97
C VAL A 211 13.51 -30.73 14.84
N ARG A 212 13.84 -29.81 15.76
CA ARG A 212 14.91 -29.99 16.74
C ARG A 212 14.38 -30.75 17.96
N ASP A 213 13.21 -30.35 18.45
CA ASP A 213 12.49 -30.97 19.55
C ASP A 213 10.99 -30.65 19.44
N THR A 214 10.18 -30.99 20.44
CA THR A 214 8.72 -30.85 20.41
C THR A 214 8.22 -29.40 20.22
N VAL A 215 9.07 -28.38 20.38
CA VAL A 215 8.70 -26.98 20.32
C VAL A 215 9.64 -26.11 19.48
N HIS A 216 10.80 -26.62 19.09
CA HIS A 216 11.79 -25.88 18.31
C HIS A 216 11.96 -26.43 16.90
N ILE A 217 11.91 -25.56 15.93
CA ILE A 217 12.11 -25.83 14.52
C ILE A 217 13.34 -25.05 14.06
N ASP A 218 14.34 -25.76 13.54
CA ASP A 218 15.50 -25.16 12.91
C ASP A 218 15.22 -24.94 11.42
N VAL A 219 15.22 -23.68 11.01
CA VAL A 219 15.02 -23.26 9.61
C VAL A 219 16.34 -22.82 9.03
N GLN A 220 16.77 -23.48 7.97
CA GLN A 220 17.97 -23.11 7.24
C GLN A 220 17.61 -22.12 6.13
N LEU A 221 18.23 -20.96 6.19
CA LEU A 221 18.01 -19.84 5.28
C LEU A 221 19.27 -19.60 4.46
N GLN A 222 19.11 -19.27 3.17
CA GLN A 222 20.16 -18.85 2.26
C GLN A 222 20.00 -17.34 1.98
N PRO A 223 20.70 -16.45 2.68
CA PRO A 223 20.73 -15.03 2.32
C PRO A 223 21.39 -14.81 0.95
N TYR A 224 20.98 -13.78 0.25
CA TYR A 224 21.52 -13.44 -1.06
C TYR A 224 23.04 -13.19 -0.99
N ARG A 225 23.81 -13.98 -1.72
CA ARG A 225 25.28 -13.93 -1.80
C ARG A 225 26.01 -13.98 -0.45
N ALA A 226 25.43 -14.63 0.56
CA ALA A 226 26.01 -14.77 1.88
C ALA A 226 25.96 -16.24 2.36
N PRO A 227 26.74 -16.63 3.39
CA PRO A 227 26.67 -17.97 3.97
C PRO A 227 25.27 -18.30 4.49
N LYS A 228 24.92 -19.59 4.45
CA LYS A 228 23.70 -20.10 5.05
C LYS A 228 23.64 -19.78 6.54
N VAL A 229 22.45 -19.45 7.02
CA VAL A 229 22.19 -19.22 8.44
C VAL A 229 21.06 -20.12 8.91
N THR A 230 21.17 -20.61 10.14
CA THR A 230 20.09 -21.36 10.78
C THR A 230 19.40 -20.46 11.80
N LYS A 231 18.06 -20.41 11.71
CA LYS A 231 17.20 -19.74 12.68
C LYS A 231 16.34 -20.76 13.38
N THR A 232 16.40 -20.78 14.70
CA THR A 232 15.51 -21.60 15.52
C THR A 232 14.26 -20.78 15.81
N VAL A 233 13.11 -21.31 15.46
CA VAL A 233 11.80 -20.73 15.79
C VAL A 233 11.07 -21.61 16.78
N LEU A 234 10.37 -20.99 17.71
CA LEU A 234 9.55 -21.68 18.71
C LEU A 234 8.17 -21.89 18.12
N PHE A 235 7.67 -23.12 18.08
CA PHE A 235 6.29 -23.43 17.74
C PHE A 235 5.56 -23.99 18.97
N LYS A 236 4.61 -23.21 19.50
CA LYS A 236 3.79 -23.66 20.64
C LYS A 236 2.64 -24.51 20.14
N ILE A 237 2.69 -25.81 20.42
CA ILE A 237 1.60 -26.74 20.10
C ILE A 237 0.33 -26.32 20.87
N PRO A 238 -0.82 -26.22 20.19
CA PRO A 238 -2.08 -25.88 20.84
C PRO A 238 -2.46 -26.93 21.89
N LYS A 239 -3.04 -26.49 23.02
CA LYS A 239 -3.45 -27.39 24.10
C LYS A 239 -4.50 -28.40 23.66
N GLU A 240 -5.33 -28.02 22.69
CA GLU A 240 -6.42 -28.83 22.12
C GLU A 240 -5.92 -29.82 21.06
N GLN A 241 -4.64 -29.73 20.65
CA GLN A 241 -4.07 -30.61 19.65
C GLN A 241 -4.04 -32.05 20.16
N ARG A 242 -4.54 -32.96 19.33
CA ARG A 242 -4.50 -34.44 19.63
C ARG A 242 -3.07 -34.95 19.44
N GLU A 243 -2.75 -36.02 20.18
CA GLU A 243 -1.52 -36.78 19.96
C GLU A 243 -1.46 -37.33 18.54
N GLY A 244 -0.25 -37.42 18.00
CA GLY A 244 0.00 -37.89 16.66
C GLY A 244 0.76 -36.92 15.77
N LYS A 245 0.77 -37.19 14.47
CA LYS A 245 1.50 -36.39 13.50
C LYS A 245 0.77 -35.09 13.19
N LEU A 246 1.44 -33.95 13.39
CA LEU A 246 0.96 -32.63 13.05
C LEU A 246 1.80 -32.08 11.90
N PRO A 247 1.22 -31.95 10.69
CA PRO A 247 1.91 -31.34 9.57
C PRO A 247 1.94 -29.82 9.75
N LEU A 248 3.12 -29.22 9.54
CA LEU A 248 3.36 -27.80 9.59
C LEU A 248 3.94 -27.31 8.28
N THR A 249 3.56 -26.09 7.89
CA THR A 249 4.17 -25.34 6.80
C THR A 249 5.05 -24.25 7.39
N VAL A 250 6.31 -24.22 6.99
CA VAL A 250 7.27 -23.13 7.28
C VAL A 250 7.40 -22.30 6.03
N ARG A 251 7.08 -21.00 6.10
CA ARG A 251 7.06 -20.12 4.93
C ARG A 251 7.56 -18.71 5.24
N GLY A 252 7.99 -18.00 4.22
CA GLY A 252 8.19 -16.56 4.28
C GLY A 252 6.86 -15.81 4.26
N GLY A 253 6.86 -14.60 4.80
CA GLY A 253 5.72 -13.68 4.71
C GLY A 253 5.63 -12.98 3.35
N SER A 254 6.68 -13.08 2.51
CA SER A 254 6.69 -12.54 1.15
C SER A 254 5.62 -13.21 0.29
N SER A 255 4.52 -12.52 0.10
CA SER A 255 3.37 -13.02 -0.68
C SER A 255 3.44 -12.68 -2.18
N LEU A 256 4.49 -11.99 -2.65
CA LEU A 256 4.59 -11.54 -4.04
C LEU A 256 4.53 -12.67 -5.05
N ALA A 257 5.29 -13.73 -4.85
CA ALA A 257 5.24 -14.91 -5.72
C ALA A 257 3.86 -15.58 -5.69
N TRP A 258 3.21 -15.55 -4.55
CA TRP A 258 1.89 -16.11 -4.34
C TRP A 258 0.79 -15.24 -4.96
N ILE A 259 0.84 -13.91 -4.78
CA ILE A 259 -0.09 -12.96 -5.43
C ILE A 259 0.02 -13.08 -6.96
N GLN A 260 1.22 -13.14 -7.51
CA GLN A 260 1.44 -13.34 -8.94
C GLN A 260 0.88 -14.67 -9.43
N ASN A 261 1.05 -15.76 -8.68
CA ASN A 261 0.47 -17.06 -9.00
C ASN A 261 -1.06 -17.05 -8.94
N LEU A 262 -1.64 -16.32 -7.98
CA LEU A 262 -3.08 -16.14 -7.87
C LEU A 262 -3.64 -15.37 -9.06
N LEU A 263 -3.06 -14.22 -9.38
CA LEU A 263 -3.46 -13.39 -10.52
C LEU A 263 -3.30 -14.14 -11.85
N ARG A 264 -2.25 -14.98 -11.97
CA ARG A 264 -2.06 -15.83 -13.13
C ARG A 264 -3.17 -16.88 -13.24
N LYS A 265 -3.51 -17.58 -12.17
CA LYS A 265 -4.61 -18.56 -12.15
C LYS A 265 -5.96 -17.92 -12.45
N GLN A 266 -6.26 -16.75 -11.90
CA GLN A 266 -7.50 -16.03 -12.22
C GLN A 266 -7.60 -15.63 -13.69
N ARG A 267 -6.47 -15.30 -14.34
CA ARG A 267 -6.43 -15.01 -15.79
C ARG A 267 -6.61 -16.26 -16.64
N GLU A 268 -6.07 -17.39 -16.20
CA GLU A 268 -6.14 -18.66 -16.92
C GLU A 268 -7.52 -19.33 -16.80
N GLU A 269 -8.23 -19.15 -15.68
CA GLU A 269 -9.50 -19.85 -15.38
C GLU A 269 -10.77 -19.03 -15.71
N GLY A 270 -10.66 -17.74 -16.05
CA GLY A 270 -11.79 -16.92 -16.52
C GLY A 270 -12.99 -16.81 -15.57
N VAL A 271 -12.85 -17.15 -14.29
CA VAL A 271 -13.93 -17.20 -13.30
C VAL A 271 -14.01 -15.87 -12.55
N PRO A 272 -15.14 -15.15 -12.58
CA PRO A 272 -15.35 -14.02 -11.67
C PRO A 272 -15.54 -14.59 -10.26
N ALA A 273 -14.54 -14.40 -9.42
CA ALA A 273 -14.62 -14.77 -8.01
C ALA A 273 -15.60 -13.84 -7.29
N GLN A 274 -16.86 -14.22 -7.20
CA GLN A 274 -17.77 -13.69 -6.18
C GLN A 274 -17.32 -14.27 -4.83
N GLN A 275 -16.37 -13.63 -4.21
CA GLN A 275 -15.91 -13.99 -2.88
C GLN A 275 -16.83 -13.33 -1.84
N LYS A 276 -17.48 -14.12 -1.00
CA LYS A 276 -18.14 -13.61 0.20
C LYS A 276 -17.06 -13.11 1.17
N ASP A 277 -16.89 -11.80 1.21
CA ASP A 277 -16.08 -11.14 2.23
C ASP A 277 -16.79 -11.29 3.58
N ASN A 278 -16.18 -11.99 4.53
CA ASN A 278 -16.74 -12.24 5.86
C ASN A 278 -16.58 -11.03 6.79
N ARG A 279 -15.85 -9.99 6.41
CA ARG A 279 -15.68 -8.76 7.19
C ARG A 279 -16.97 -7.98 7.20
N LYS A 280 -17.44 -7.65 8.38
CA LYS A 280 -18.76 -7.03 8.60
C LYS A 280 -18.68 -5.54 8.91
N THR A 281 -17.50 -5.03 9.25
CA THR A 281 -17.27 -3.65 9.70
C THR A 281 -16.00 -3.09 9.10
N LEU A 282 -15.88 -1.76 9.09
CA LEU A 282 -14.62 -1.09 8.71
C LEU A 282 -13.47 -1.50 9.64
N ASN A 283 -13.73 -1.70 10.94
CA ASN A 283 -12.73 -2.13 11.90
C ASN A 283 -12.13 -3.51 11.58
N ASP A 284 -12.92 -4.43 11.01
CA ASP A 284 -12.40 -5.74 10.58
C ASP A 284 -11.37 -5.58 9.45
N PHE A 285 -11.60 -4.64 8.52
CA PHE A 285 -10.64 -4.33 7.46
C PHE A 285 -9.38 -3.66 8.00
N ILE A 286 -9.52 -2.67 8.88
CA ILE A 286 -8.39 -1.99 9.52
C ILE A 286 -7.53 -3.00 10.28
N LYS A 287 -8.17 -3.88 11.05
CA LYS A 287 -7.48 -4.95 11.77
C LYS A 287 -6.70 -5.85 10.81
N SER A 288 -7.32 -6.25 9.69
CA SER A 288 -6.64 -7.11 8.71
C SER A 288 -5.40 -6.46 8.09
N ILE A 289 -5.41 -5.14 7.86
CA ILE A 289 -4.23 -4.41 7.38
C ILE A 289 -3.15 -4.36 8.45
N ASN A 290 -3.51 -3.96 9.68
CA ASN A 290 -2.56 -3.78 10.78
C ASN A 290 -1.87 -5.09 11.20
N GLU A 291 -2.56 -6.23 11.11
CA GLU A 291 -2.10 -7.55 11.52
C GLU A 291 -1.56 -8.41 10.37
N ALA A 292 -1.61 -7.94 9.13
CA ALA A 292 -1.13 -8.68 7.97
C ALA A 292 0.33 -9.11 8.11
N ASP A 293 0.68 -10.25 7.52
CA ASP A 293 2.06 -10.72 7.50
C ASP A 293 2.96 -9.74 6.75
N GLN A 294 4.18 -9.57 7.23
CA GLN A 294 5.20 -8.74 6.59
C GLN A 294 6.10 -9.63 5.71
N ASN A 295 6.65 -9.09 4.64
CA ASN A 295 7.54 -9.84 3.75
C ASN A 295 8.80 -10.40 4.46
N ASN A 296 9.17 -9.81 5.58
CA ASN A 296 10.28 -10.26 6.42
C ASN A 296 9.84 -11.13 7.61
N ASP A 297 8.60 -11.60 7.64
CA ASP A 297 8.17 -12.59 8.63
C ASP A 297 8.56 -14.01 8.19
N LEU A 298 9.16 -14.77 9.10
CA LEU A 298 9.28 -16.22 9.03
C LEU A 298 8.11 -16.81 9.82
N ILE A 299 7.27 -17.58 9.13
CA ILE A 299 5.97 -18.00 9.63
C ILE A 299 5.94 -19.52 9.70
N VAL A 300 5.40 -20.06 10.81
CA VAL A 300 5.07 -21.47 10.97
C VAL A 300 3.56 -21.60 11.18
N ASP A 301 2.91 -22.31 10.29
CA ASP A 301 1.47 -22.56 10.26
C ASP A 301 1.18 -24.06 10.36
N ILE A 302 -0.02 -24.42 10.83
CA ILE A 302 -0.52 -25.79 10.66
C ILE A 302 -0.89 -25.98 9.18
N ALA A 303 -0.31 -27.00 8.55
CA ALA A 303 -0.51 -27.26 7.13
C ALA A 303 -2.01 -27.44 6.79
N GLY A 304 -2.44 -26.77 5.74
CA GLY A 304 -3.84 -26.77 5.28
C GLY A 304 -4.76 -25.76 5.95
N GLN A 305 -4.35 -25.07 7.01
CA GLN A 305 -5.16 -24.04 7.67
C GLN A 305 -4.74 -22.61 7.32
N GLY A 306 -3.48 -22.38 7.01
CA GLY A 306 -2.92 -21.09 6.62
C GLY A 306 -2.40 -21.04 5.19
N ALA A 307 -2.47 -22.18 4.47
CA ALA A 307 -2.00 -22.25 3.09
C ALA A 307 -2.96 -21.46 2.16
N PRO A 308 -2.42 -20.77 1.15
CA PRO A 308 -3.21 -20.07 0.14
C PRO A 308 -4.32 -20.93 -0.49
N ASN A 309 -4.06 -22.24 -0.64
CA ASN A 309 -5.03 -23.19 -1.19
C ASN A 309 -6.26 -23.44 -0.28
N ALA A 310 -6.13 -23.33 1.03
CA ALA A 310 -7.26 -23.47 1.95
C ALA A 310 -8.18 -22.24 1.91
N ALA A 311 -7.60 -21.03 1.81
CA ALA A 311 -8.35 -19.81 1.62
C ALA A 311 -9.09 -19.77 0.26
N MET A 312 -8.48 -20.33 -0.81
CA MET A 312 -9.14 -20.48 -2.11
C MET A 312 -10.32 -21.46 -2.09
N GLN A 313 -10.23 -22.55 -1.34
CA GLN A 313 -11.33 -23.50 -1.19
C GLN A 313 -12.48 -22.97 -0.34
N SER A 314 -12.22 -22.03 0.58
CA SER A 314 -13.23 -21.41 1.44
C SER A 314 -13.89 -20.16 0.83
N GLY A 315 -13.50 -19.73 -0.37
CA GLY A 315 -14.10 -18.57 -1.06
C GLY A 315 -13.76 -17.22 -0.41
N GLY A 316 -12.67 -17.14 0.32
CA GLY A 316 -12.20 -15.89 0.94
C GLY A 316 -11.48 -14.95 -0.04
N GLY A 317 -11.70 -13.63 0.05
CA GLY A 317 -11.03 -12.59 -0.73
C GLY A 317 -9.55 -12.39 -0.37
N PHE A 318 -8.86 -11.49 -1.10
CA PHE A 318 -7.46 -11.13 -0.85
C PHE A 318 -7.17 -10.89 0.65
N ALA A 319 -8.09 -10.26 1.35
CA ALA A 319 -7.98 -10.02 2.78
C ALA A 319 -8.20 -11.25 3.67
N SER A 320 -8.97 -12.26 3.24
CA SER A 320 -9.06 -13.54 3.98
C SER A 320 -7.78 -14.37 3.83
N MET A 321 -6.98 -14.04 2.82
CA MET A 321 -5.67 -14.61 2.61
C MET A 321 -4.60 -13.98 3.51
N LEU A 322 -4.84 -12.77 3.99
CA LEU A 322 -4.03 -12.09 5.00
C LEU A 322 -4.37 -12.57 6.42
N GLU A 323 -5.58 -13.10 6.64
CA GLU A 323 -5.98 -13.76 7.87
C GLU A 323 -5.39 -15.18 7.88
N GLY A 324 -4.15 -15.31 8.34
CA GLY A 324 -3.53 -16.60 8.57
C GLY A 324 -4.31 -17.47 9.57
N SER A 325 -3.98 -18.75 9.64
CA SER A 325 -4.48 -19.67 10.64
C SER A 325 -4.46 -19.02 12.04
N PRO A 326 -5.49 -19.18 12.87
CA PRO A 326 -5.48 -18.70 14.26
C PRO A 326 -4.31 -19.25 15.08
N MET A 327 -3.57 -20.21 14.54
CA MET A 327 -2.44 -20.88 15.17
C MET A 327 -1.11 -20.61 14.46
N LYS A 328 -1.00 -19.57 13.66
CA LYS A 328 0.27 -19.18 13.08
C LYS A 328 1.19 -18.55 14.14
N GLN A 329 2.47 -18.86 14.05
CA GLN A 329 3.51 -18.19 14.81
C GLN A 329 4.48 -17.54 13.84
N LYS A 330 4.82 -16.27 14.11
CA LYS A 330 5.68 -15.50 13.26
C LYS A 330 6.88 -14.93 14.00
N THR A 331 8.00 -14.87 13.31
CA THR A 331 9.24 -14.27 13.77
C THR A 331 9.69 -13.28 12.71
N THR A 332 9.66 -11.98 13.04
CA THR A 332 10.08 -10.92 12.14
C THR A 332 11.61 -10.89 12.05
N MET A 333 12.12 -10.89 10.81
CA MET A 333 13.53 -10.89 10.48
C MET A 333 13.97 -9.49 10.02
N ASN A 334 15.29 -9.28 9.93
CA ASN A 334 15.86 -8.05 9.37
C ASN A 334 16.09 -8.11 7.84
N PHE A 335 15.60 -9.15 7.19
CA PHE A 335 15.62 -9.37 5.75
C PHE A 335 14.31 -10.03 5.31
N ILE A 336 13.97 -9.87 4.05
CA ILE A 336 12.81 -10.52 3.43
C ILE A 336 13.04 -12.04 3.43
N VAL A 337 12.01 -12.80 3.82
CA VAL A 337 12.03 -14.26 3.81
C VAL A 337 11.16 -14.75 2.66
N ASP A 338 11.74 -15.55 1.78
CA ASP A 338 11.03 -16.16 0.65
C ASP A 338 11.09 -17.69 0.73
N GLY A 339 10.19 -18.35 0.01
CA GLY A 339 10.11 -19.79 -0.04
C GLY A 339 9.18 -20.41 1.01
N THR A 340 9.00 -21.71 0.87
CA THR A 340 8.14 -22.53 1.73
C THR A 340 8.66 -23.97 1.80
N THR A 341 8.47 -24.61 2.94
CA THR A 341 8.76 -26.04 3.14
C THR A 341 7.79 -26.64 4.16
N ASP A 342 7.44 -27.91 3.98
CA ASP A 342 6.57 -28.62 4.90
C ASP A 342 7.40 -29.57 5.79
N ILE A 343 7.00 -29.65 7.04
CA ILE A 343 7.58 -30.57 8.05
C ILE A 343 6.45 -31.25 8.84
N VAL A 344 6.79 -32.30 9.54
CA VAL A 344 5.85 -33.01 10.42
C VAL A 344 6.46 -33.13 11.81
N ILE A 345 5.70 -32.75 12.83
CA ILE A 345 6.07 -32.92 14.22
C ILE A 345 5.23 -34.05 14.85
N ASP A 346 5.82 -34.85 15.74
CA ASP A 346 5.11 -35.80 16.55
C ASP A 346 4.68 -35.16 17.86
N VAL A 347 3.36 -35.02 18.03
CA VAL A 347 2.76 -34.48 19.26
C VAL A 347 2.62 -35.59 20.27
N VAL A 348 3.38 -35.53 21.36
CA VAL A 348 3.32 -36.44 22.51
C VAL A 348 2.86 -35.60 23.71
N LYS A 349 1.85 -36.06 24.44
CA LYS A 349 1.34 -35.44 25.67
C LYS A 349 1.95 -36.01 26.91
#